data_86ff3ab38a44b492acf47b13087e98a2
#
_entry.id   86ff3ab38a44b492acf47b13087e98a2
#
_cell.length_a   1.000
_cell.length_b   1.000
_cell.length_c   1.000
_cell.angle_alpha   90.00
_cell.angle_beta   90.00
_cell.angle_gamma   90.00
#
_symmetry.space_group_name_H-M   'P 1'
#
loop_
_entity.id
_entity.type
_entity.pdbx_description
1 polymer ?
#
loop_
_entity_poly.entity_id
_entity_poly.type
_entity_poly.pdbx_seq_one_letter_code
_entity_poly.pdbx_strand_id
1 'polypeptide(L)'
;MKRRIIELFDTTLRDGTQGEGVNLSVEDKLRIAEKLDDFGINIIEGGWPGSNPRDKAFFKRAKSLKLSQAEICAFGSTARKPNAVETDLNLKALLEAETPIITIFGKTWQLHSKQGMGISNSDNALLIERSVSYLADRGRRVILMRNIFLMDIAIINL
;
A
#
# COMPACT_ATOMS: atom_id res chain seq x y z
N MET A 1 2.50 13.61 -30.04
CA MET A 1 3.05 13.53 -28.68
C MET A 1 2.09 12.73 -27.82
N LYS A 2 2.50 11.59 -27.21
CA LYS A 2 1.67 10.88 -26.21
C LYS A 2 1.57 11.79 -24.97
N ARG A 3 0.37 12.17 -24.57
CA ARG A 3 0.13 12.90 -23.31
C ARG A 3 0.61 11.99 -22.16
N ARG A 4 1.51 12.48 -21.32
CA ARG A 4 1.85 11.82 -20.04
C ARG A 4 0.66 12.01 -19.10
N ILE A 5 0.13 10.91 -18.59
CA ILE A 5 -0.86 10.92 -17.52
C ILE A 5 -0.07 10.98 -16.21
N ILE A 6 -0.39 11.94 -15.35
CA ILE A 6 0.16 12.06 -14.00
C ILE A 6 -0.96 11.69 -13.04
N GLU A 7 -0.70 10.74 -12.16
CA GLU A 7 -1.62 10.37 -11.09
C GLU A 7 -1.12 10.98 -9.77
N LEU A 8 -2.02 11.61 -9.03
CA LEU A 8 -1.75 12.16 -7.70
C LEU A 8 -2.04 11.07 -6.66
N PHE A 9 -1.03 10.77 -5.83
CA PHE A 9 -1.07 9.77 -4.77
C PHE A 9 -1.06 10.47 -3.41
N ASP A 10 -2.10 10.26 -2.60
CA ASP A 10 -2.25 10.86 -1.27
C ASP A 10 -2.09 9.82 -0.17
N THR A 11 -1.32 10.13 0.87
CA THR A 11 -1.05 9.25 2.02
C THR A 11 -1.60 9.81 3.34
N THR A 12 -2.46 10.82 3.29
CA THR A 12 -3.02 11.46 4.49
C THR A 12 -3.68 10.45 5.43
N LEU A 13 -4.45 9.50 4.88
CA LEU A 13 -5.18 8.52 5.68
C LEU A 13 -4.32 7.39 6.24
N ARG A 14 -3.08 7.23 5.79
CA ARG A 14 -2.13 6.25 6.33
C ARG A 14 -0.98 6.94 7.04
N ASP A 15 -0.09 7.61 6.32
CA ASP A 15 1.11 8.24 6.87
C ASP A 15 0.76 9.48 7.70
N GLY A 16 -0.15 10.30 7.20
CA GLY A 16 -0.62 11.48 7.91
C GLY A 16 -1.25 11.16 9.27
N THR A 17 -1.82 9.96 9.45
CA THR A 17 -2.37 9.54 10.77
C THR A 17 -1.30 9.16 11.80
N GLN A 18 -0.03 9.10 11.41
CA GLN A 18 1.09 8.88 12.33
C GLN A 18 1.58 10.18 12.98
N GLY A 19 1.07 11.33 12.56
CA GLY A 19 1.38 12.64 13.16
C GLY A 19 0.91 12.72 14.60
N GLU A 20 1.69 13.42 15.45
CA GLU A 20 1.34 13.65 16.84
C GLU A 20 -0.01 14.40 16.94
N GLY A 21 -0.90 13.93 17.79
CA GLY A 21 -2.23 14.51 17.98
C GLY A 21 -3.26 14.15 16.90
N VAL A 22 -2.89 13.44 15.85
CA VAL A 22 -3.83 13.02 14.79
C VAL A 22 -4.48 11.70 15.17
N ASN A 23 -5.78 11.73 15.43
CA ASN A 23 -6.55 10.52 15.75
C ASN A 23 -7.87 10.52 14.97
N LEU A 24 -7.83 9.94 13.77
CA LEU A 24 -9.00 9.86 12.90
C LEU A 24 -9.83 8.61 13.23
N SER A 25 -11.14 8.80 13.39
CA SER A 25 -12.10 7.70 13.39
C SER A 25 -12.26 7.11 11.97
N VAL A 26 -12.93 5.97 11.85
CA VAL A 26 -13.29 5.40 10.54
C VAL A 26 -14.16 6.37 9.75
N GLU A 27 -15.10 7.05 10.41
CA GLU A 27 -15.97 8.07 9.84
C GLU A 27 -15.18 9.24 9.25
N ASP A 28 -14.19 9.74 10.01
CA ASP A 28 -13.35 10.85 9.55
C ASP A 28 -12.55 10.43 8.31
N LYS A 29 -11.98 9.21 8.31
CA LYS A 29 -11.26 8.68 7.15
C LYS A 29 -12.14 8.60 5.91
N LEU A 30 -13.39 8.15 6.05
CA LEU A 30 -14.33 8.08 4.92
C LEU A 30 -14.66 9.46 4.36
N ARG A 31 -14.96 10.44 5.25
CA ARG A 31 -15.21 11.83 4.84
C ARG A 31 -14.02 12.49 4.17
N ILE A 32 -12.80 12.22 4.69
CA ILE A 32 -11.58 12.75 4.09
C ILE A 32 -11.35 12.10 2.71
N ALA A 33 -11.60 10.81 2.55
CA ALA A 33 -11.50 10.14 1.25
C ALA A 33 -12.42 10.79 0.19
N GLU A 34 -13.68 11.11 0.55
CA GLU A 34 -14.59 11.84 -0.34
C GLU A 34 -14.06 13.24 -0.69
N LYS A 35 -13.46 13.96 0.28
CA LYS A 35 -12.87 15.28 0.02
C LYS A 35 -11.62 15.21 -0.85
N LEU A 36 -10.80 14.18 -0.70
CA LEU A 36 -9.65 13.95 -1.58
C LEU A 36 -10.09 13.63 -3.01
N ASP A 37 -11.16 12.85 -3.18
CA ASP A 37 -11.77 12.61 -4.49
C ASP A 37 -12.30 13.90 -5.13
N ASP A 38 -13.07 14.72 -4.38
CA ASP A 38 -13.53 16.04 -4.80
C ASP A 38 -12.36 16.97 -5.21
N PHE A 39 -11.22 16.85 -4.52
CA PHE A 39 -10.01 17.64 -4.78
C PHE A 39 -9.24 17.19 -6.03
N GLY A 40 -9.52 16.00 -6.55
CA GLY A 40 -8.88 15.49 -7.76
C GLY A 40 -7.73 14.53 -7.52
N ILE A 41 -7.61 13.96 -6.32
CA ILE A 41 -6.65 12.89 -6.04
C ILE A 41 -7.07 11.64 -6.80
N ASN A 42 -6.09 10.92 -7.35
CA ASN A 42 -6.34 9.71 -8.14
C ASN A 42 -6.19 8.44 -7.29
N ILE A 43 -5.25 8.42 -6.34
CA ILE A 43 -4.99 7.26 -5.49
C ILE A 43 -4.94 7.73 -4.03
N ILE A 44 -5.77 7.11 -3.17
CA ILE A 44 -5.86 7.42 -1.74
C ILE A 44 -5.40 6.21 -0.94
N GLU A 45 -4.26 6.33 -0.25
CA GLU A 45 -3.74 5.29 0.61
C GLU A 45 -4.50 5.25 1.94
N GLY A 46 -5.44 4.31 2.06
CA GLY A 46 -6.43 4.29 3.13
C GLY A 46 -5.93 3.79 4.48
N GLY A 47 -4.79 3.08 4.52
CA GLY A 47 -4.24 2.51 5.76
C GLY A 47 -3.60 1.15 5.56
N TRP A 48 -3.21 0.51 6.67
CA TRP A 48 -2.59 -0.82 6.71
C TRP A 48 -3.55 -1.84 7.34
N PRO A 49 -4.31 -2.61 6.53
CA PRO A 49 -5.37 -3.50 7.05
C PRO A 49 -4.85 -4.61 7.96
N GLY A 50 -3.59 -5.02 7.80
CA GLY A 50 -2.93 -6.02 8.65
C GLY A 50 -2.36 -5.49 9.97
N SER A 51 -2.34 -4.17 10.19
CA SER A 51 -1.68 -3.57 11.35
C SER A 51 -2.63 -3.26 12.51
N ASN A 52 -3.86 -2.86 12.20
CA ASN A 52 -4.82 -2.48 13.25
C ASN A 52 -6.29 -2.68 12.81
N PRO A 53 -7.21 -2.90 13.80
CA PRO A 53 -8.63 -3.12 13.52
C PRO A 53 -9.34 -1.94 12.89
N ARG A 54 -8.91 -0.71 13.16
CA ARG A 54 -9.51 0.52 12.62
C ARG A 54 -9.32 0.58 11.10
N ASP A 55 -8.11 0.30 10.62
CA ASP A 55 -7.84 0.27 9.19
C ASP A 55 -8.60 -0.86 8.50
N LYS A 56 -8.68 -2.04 9.13
CA LYS A 56 -9.53 -3.13 8.62
C LYS A 56 -11.00 -2.70 8.50
N ALA A 57 -11.53 -1.99 9.50
CA ALA A 57 -12.90 -1.46 9.48
C ALA A 57 -13.10 -0.38 8.41
N PHE A 58 -12.10 0.49 8.20
CA PHE A 58 -12.12 1.47 7.11
C PHE A 58 -12.30 0.80 5.75
N PHE A 59 -11.45 -0.17 5.40
CA PHE A 59 -11.55 -0.85 4.10
C PHE A 59 -12.88 -1.56 3.90
N LYS A 60 -13.43 -2.18 4.95
CA LYS A 60 -14.77 -2.79 4.86
C LYS A 60 -15.84 -1.78 4.48
N ARG A 61 -15.77 -0.57 5.01
CA ARG A 61 -16.76 0.50 4.77
C ARG A 61 -16.46 1.30 3.50
N ALA A 62 -15.20 1.47 3.14
CA ALA A 62 -14.78 2.19 1.95
C ALA A 62 -15.34 1.59 0.65
N LYS A 63 -15.71 0.29 0.65
CA LYS A 63 -16.38 -0.37 -0.48
C LYS A 63 -17.71 0.27 -0.87
N SER A 64 -18.37 0.98 0.05
CA SER A 64 -19.64 1.69 -0.21
C SER A 64 -19.45 3.15 -0.66
N LEU A 65 -18.22 3.68 -0.65
CA LEU A 65 -17.95 5.01 -1.14
C LEU A 65 -18.20 5.08 -2.66
N LYS A 66 -18.82 6.17 -3.08
CA LYS A 66 -19.02 6.48 -4.49
C LYS A 66 -18.03 7.57 -4.90
N LEU A 67 -16.78 7.16 -5.08
CA LEU A 67 -15.74 8.05 -5.56
C LEU A 67 -15.85 8.23 -7.07
N SER A 68 -15.58 9.43 -7.56
CA SER A 68 -15.75 9.81 -8.96
C SER A 68 -14.51 9.48 -9.80
N GLN A 69 -13.33 9.56 -9.23
CA GLN A 69 -12.05 9.37 -9.89
C GLN A 69 -10.98 8.70 -9.03
N ALA A 70 -11.08 8.82 -7.71
CA ALA A 70 -10.09 8.23 -6.82
C ALA A 70 -10.29 6.73 -6.64
N GLU A 71 -9.19 6.00 -6.56
CA GLU A 71 -9.16 4.59 -6.16
C GLU A 71 -8.53 4.48 -4.77
N ILE A 72 -9.18 3.70 -3.90
CA ILE A 72 -8.62 3.41 -2.58
C ILE A 72 -7.51 2.37 -2.71
N CYS A 73 -6.39 2.65 -2.07
CA CYS A 73 -5.21 1.80 -2.04
C CYS A 73 -4.97 1.25 -0.63
N ALA A 74 -4.68 -0.05 -0.51
CA ALA A 74 -4.22 -0.64 0.74
C ALA A 74 -2.70 -0.63 0.81
N PHE A 75 -2.15 -0.31 1.99
CA PHE A 75 -0.71 -0.26 2.25
C PHE A 75 -0.27 -1.44 3.11
N GLY A 76 0.93 -1.96 2.84
CA GLY A 76 1.57 -2.96 3.65
C GLY A 76 3.03 -3.19 3.30
N SER A 77 3.61 -4.27 3.83
CA SER A 77 4.98 -4.68 3.50
C SER A 77 4.99 -5.88 2.54
N THR A 78 6.16 -6.17 1.97
CA THR A 78 6.42 -7.49 1.40
C THR A 78 6.19 -8.60 2.43
N ALA A 79 6.08 -9.85 1.98
CA ALA A 79 6.06 -11.00 2.86
C ALA A 79 7.29 -11.04 3.77
N ARG A 80 7.21 -11.80 4.86
CA ARG A 80 8.34 -11.96 5.79
C ARG A 80 9.41 -12.94 5.30
N LYS A 81 9.02 -13.92 4.49
CA LYS A 81 9.91 -14.96 3.97
C LYS A 81 9.57 -15.27 2.51
N PRO A 82 10.57 -15.44 1.62
CA PRO A 82 10.32 -15.72 0.20
C PRO A 82 9.50 -17.00 -0.04
N ASN A 83 9.67 -18.01 0.79
CA ASN A 83 9.01 -19.31 0.64
C ASN A 83 7.65 -19.40 1.36
N ALA A 84 7.16 -18.31 1.94
CA ALA A 84 5.90 -18.26 2.69
C ALA A 84 4.95 -17.16 2.20
N VAL A 85 5.14 -16.67 0.99
CA VAL A 85 4.34 -15.57 0.39
C VAL A 85 2.85 -15.92 0.39
N GLU A 86 2.50 -17.13 0.02
CA GLU A 86 1.10 -17.59 -0.04
C GLU A 86 0.41 -17.73 1.32
N THR A 87 1.20 -17.89 2.37
CA THR A 87 0.70 -18.04 3.75
C THR A 87 0.89 -16.80 4.59
N ASP A 88 1.54 -15.77 4.05
CA ASP A 88 1.82 -14.53 4.76
C ASP A 88 0.54 -13.79 5.14
N LEU A 89 0.38 -13.52 6.44
CA LEU A 89 -0.83 -12.90 6.98
C LEU A 89 -1.01 -11.45 6.54
N ASN A 90 0.11 -10.72 6.32
CA ASN A 90 0.04 -9.35 5.86
C ASN A 90 -0.46 -9.29 4.40
N LEU A 91 0.09 -10.13 3.50
CA LEU A 91 -0.37 -10.18 2.13
C LEU A 91 -1.82 -10.67 2.02
N LYS A 92 -2.24 -11.61 2.87
CA LYS A 92 -3.66 -12.01 2.96
C LYS A 92 -4.55 -10.86 3.38
N ALA A 93 -4.16 -10.10 4.41
CA ALA A 93 -4.94 -8.94 4.86
C ALA A 93 -5.05 -7.85 3.79
N LEU A 94 -3.99 -7.65 2.98
CA LEU A 94 -4.02 -6.74 1.83
C LEU A 94 -5.04 -7.18 0.77
N LEU A 95 -5.11 -8.48 0.47
CA LEU A 95 -6.10 -9.03 -0.47
C LEU A 95 -7.53 -8.96 0.08
N GLU A 96 -7.71 -9.21 1.39
CA GLU A 96 -8.99 -9.08 2.10
C GLU A 96 -9.55 -7.65 2.11
N ALA A 97 -8.69 -6.64 1.98
CA ALA A 97 -9.12 -5.24 1.84
C ALA A 97 -9.91 -5.00 0.54
N GLU A 98 -9.72 -5.87 -0.47
CA GLU A 98 -10.41 -5.84 -1.78
C GLU A 98 -10.25 -4.53 -2.54
N THR A 99 -9.13 -3.83 -2.34
CA THR A 99 -8.82 -2.61 -3.08
C THR A 99 -8.24 -2.94 -4.45
N PRO A 100 -8.51 -2.13 -5.50
CA PRO A 100 -7.92 -2.33 -6.84
C PRO A 100 -6.40 -2.16 -6.83
N ILE A 101 -5.90 -1.27 -5.97
CA ILE A 101 -4.49 -0.93 -5.84
C ILE A 101 -3.97 -1.38 -4.48
N ILE A 102 -2.77 -1.92 -4.47
CA ILE A 102 -2.03 -2.26 -3.25
C ILE A 102 -0.63 -1.66 -3.32
N THR A 103 -0.27 -0.90 -2.30
CA THR A 103 1.09 -0.41 -2.12
C THR A 103 1.82 -1.31 -1.12
N ILE A 104 2.97 -1.83 -1.51
CA ILE A 104 3.85 -2.55 -0.58
C ILE A 104 5.21 -1.88 -0.52
N PHE A 105 5.77 -1.79 0.69
CA PHE A 105 7.15 -1.37 0.83
C PHE A 105 8.08 -2.57 1.00
N GLY A 106 9.24 -2.50 0.36
CA GLY A 106 10.34 -3.44 0.50
C GLY A 106 11.58 -2.74 1.04
N LYS A 107 12.38 -3.43 1.85
CA LYS A 107 13.67 -2.92 2.29
C LYS A 107 14.65 -2.98 1.12
N THR A 108 14.90 -1.86 0.47
CA THR A 108 15.77 -1.80 -0.72
C THR A 108 17.21 -1.38 -0.40
N TRP A 109 17.47 -0.90 0.83
CA TRP A 109 18.82 -0.54 1.26
C TRP A 109 19.52 -1.75 1.88
N GLN A 110 20.73 -2.06 1.37
CA GLN A 110 21.52 -3.23 1.78
C GLN A 110 21.82 -3.29 3.28
N LEU A 111 22.01 -2.13 3.93
CA LEU A 111 22.23 -2.07 5.37
C LEU A 111 21.00 -2.58 6.14
N HIS A 112 19.80 -2.19 5.70
CA HIS A 112 18.55 -2.59 6.35
C HIS A 112 18.20 -4.06 6.08
N SER A 113 18.55 -4.62 4.92
CA SER A 113 18.30 -6.04 4.63
C SER A 113 19.21 -6.95 5.44
N LYS A 114 20.50 -6.60 5.57
CA LYS A 114 21.48 -7.38 6.34
C LYS A 114 21.31 -7.23 7.85
N GLN A 115 21.19 -6.01 8.37
CA GLN A 115 21.12 -5.75 9.81
C GLN A 115 19.70 -5.92 10.39
N GLY A 116 18.66 -5.63 9.62
CA GLY A 116 17.29 -5.67 10.11
C GLY A 116 16.53 -6.97 9.84
N MET A 117 16.86 -7.71 8.77
CA MET A 117 16.18 -8.96 8.40
C MET A 117 17.11 -10.16 8.36
N GLY A 118 18.44 -9.97 8.37
CA GLY A 118 19.42 -11.06 8.31
C GLY A 118 19.39 -11.87 6.99
N ILE A 119 18.85 -11.29 5.93
CA ILE A 119 18.73 -11.94 4.62
C ILE A 119 19.74 -11.37 3.61
N SER A 120 20.12 -12.18 2.62
CA SER A 120 20.99 -11.75 1.54
C SER A 120 20.26 -10.78 0.59
N ASN A 121 21.01 -10.01 -0.22
CA ASN A 121 20.40 -9.13 -1.22
C ASN A 121 19.62 -9.92 -2.28
N SER A 122 20.08 -11.12 -2.63
CA SER A 122 19.39 -12.02 -3.56
C SER A 122 18.07 -12.51 -2.98
N ASP A 123 18.07 -12.91 -1.71
CA ASP A 123 16.83 -13.35 -1.04
C ASP A 123 15.84 -12.21 -0.86
N ASN A 124 16.34 -10.99 -0.60
CA ASN A 124 15.48 -9.80 -0.52
C ASN A 124 14.87 -9.44 -1.88
N ALA A 125 15.65 -9.52 -2.97
CA ALA A 125 15.13 -9.30 -4.31
C ALA A 125 14.06 -10.34 -4.67
N LEU A 126 14.32 -11.62 -4.37
CA LEU A 126 13.36 -12.71 -4.57
C LEU A 126 12.08 -12.53 -3.73
N LEU A 127 12.22 -12.03 -2.49
CA LEU A 127 11.09 -11.72 -1.60
C LEU A 127 10.19 -10.63 -2.19
N ILE A 128 10.79 -9.56 -2.71
CA ILE A 128 10.08 -8.47 -3.37
C ILE A 128 9.36 -8.99 -4.61
N GLU A 129 10.09 -9.66 -5.50
CA GLU A 129 9.56 -10.23 -6.73
C GLU A 129 8.35 -11.14 -6.46
N ARG A 130 8.49 -12.11 -5.56
CA ARG A 130 7.41 -13.04 -5.22
C ARG A 130 6.21 -12.34 -4.58
N SER A 131 6.45 -11.33 -3.74
CA SER A 131 5.35 -10.57 -3.12
C SER A 131 4.58 -9.76 -4.14
N VAL A 132 5.27 -9.11 -5.08
CA VAL A 132 4.65 -8.36 -6.18
C VAL A 132 3.85 -9.30 -7.07
N SER A 133 4.47 -10.39 -7.56
CA SER A 133 3.80 -11.37 -8.42
C SER A 133 2.57 -11.98 -7.76
N TYR A 134 2.66 -12.34 -6.48
CA TYR A 134 1.55 -12.92 -5.72
C TYR A 134 0.30 -12.02 -5.70
N LEU A 135 0.49 -10.71 -5.56
CA LEU A 135 -0.59 -9.72 -5.54
C LEU A 135 -1.09 -9.41 -6.96
N ALA A 136 -0.18 -9.29 -7.93
CA ALA A 136 -0.50 -9.01 -9.33
C ALA A 136 -1.28 -10.16 -9.97
N ASP A 137 -0.89 -11.43 -9.74
CA ASP A 137 -1.59 -12.64 -10.21
C ASP A 137 -3.03 -12.74 -9.67
N ARG A 138 -3.34 -11.99 -8.61
CA ARG A 138 -4.69 -11.87 -8.03
C ARG A 138 -5.43 -10.61 -8.50
N GLY A 139 -4.96 -10.02 -9.62
CA GLY A 139 -5.62 -8.90 -10.28
C GLY A 139 -5.45 -7.55 -9.59
N ARG A 140 -4.40 -7.39 -8.75
CA ARG A 140 -4.15 -6.11 -8.08
C ARG A 140 -3.09 -5.30 -8.84
N ARG A 141 -3.34 -4.01 -9.03
CA ARG A 141 -2.30 -3.07 -9.42
C ARG A 141 -1.35 -2.87 -8.23
N VAL A 142 -0.08 -3.22 -8.39
CA VAL A 142 0.90 -3.15 -7.29
C VAL A 142 1.82 -1.96 -7.46
N ILE A 143 1.92 -1.14 -6.40
CA ILE A 143 2.88 -0.06 -6.28
C ILE A 143 3.95 -0.51 -5.29
N LEU A 144 5.21 -0.58 -5.73
CA LEU A 144 6.34 -0.88 -4.88
C LEU A 144 6.97 0.43 -4.38
N MET A 145 6.86 0.69 -3.09
CA MET A 145 7.62 1.76 -2.44
C MET A 145 9.01 1.26 -2.04
N ARG A 146 10.01 1.96 -2.51
CA ARG A 146 11.40 1.72 -2.11
C ARG A 146 11.71 2.51 -0.86
N ASN A 147 12.16 1.83 0.19
CA ASN A 147 12.58 2.49 1.42
C ASN A 147 14.00 3.06 1.23
N ILE A 148 14.10 4.18 0.55
CA ILE A 148 15.29 5.02 0.46
C ILE A 148 14.89 6.40 1.01
N PHE A 149 15.82 7.12 1.60
CA PHE A 149 15.66 8.41 2.29
C PHE A 149 15.02 9.54 1.44
N LEU A 150 14.76 9.27 0.15
CA LEU A 150 13.97 10.05 -0.79
C LEU A 150 12.99 9.08 -1.44
N MET A 151 11.69 9.36 -1.36
CA MET A 151 10.62 8.50 -1.85
C MET A 151 10.67 8.36 -3.39
N ASP A 152 11.33 7.31 -3.88
CA ASP A 152 11.18 6.86 -5.26
C ASP A 152 10.02 5.86 -5.33
N ILE A 153 8.93 6.25 -5.97
CA ILE A 153 7.80 5.38 -6.25
C ILE A 153 8.05 4.70 -7.60
N ALA A 154 8.23 3.39 -7.60
CA ALA A 154 8.27 2.60 -8.83
C ALA A 154 6.89 1.96 -9.04
N ILE A 155 6.17 2.39 -10.09
CA ILE A 155 4.93 1.74 -10.52
C ILE A 155 5.33 0.57 -11.43
N ILE A 156 5.02 -0.65 -11.00
CA ILE A 156 5.21 -1.84 -11.79
C ILE A 156 3.87 -2.15 -12.48
N ASN A 157 3.81 -1.84 -13.78
CA ASN A 157 2.74 -2.35 -14.64
C ASN A 157 3.23 -3.66 -15.24
N LEU A 158 2.72 -4.77 -14.75
CA LEU A 158 2.86 -6.10 -15.37
C LEU A 158 1.75 -6.33 -16.37
#